data_013c55a72e48d0adba4fe3eea50820ed
#
_entry.id   013c55a72e48d0adba4fe3eea50820ed
#
_cell.length_a   1.000
_cell.length_b   1.000
_cell.length_c   1.000
_cell.angle_alpha   90.00
_cell.angle_beta   90.00
_cell.angle_gamma   90.00
#
_symmetry.space_group_name_H-M   'P 1'
#
loop_
_entity.id
_entity.type
_entity.pdbx_description
1 polymer ?
#
loop_
_entity_poly.entity_id
_entity_poly.type
_entity_poly.pdbx_seq_one_letter_code
_entity_poly.pdbx_strand_id
1 'polypeptide(L)'
;IGENENVIRIMSIHKSKGLEFPVVFLSSTGKNFNLKDLREKILIHQEIGFGPNNENSELKIEYPTIAKEAIKMISKRESISEEMRVLYVALTRAKEKLIITGIEKDLQKSIDSKEKELQIYESEDNSKINPKILESYKSYLDWIELVYLKNKIKNSDLFEFNIVSKAEILNASTEK
;
A
#
# COMPACT_ATOMS: atom_id res chain seq x y z
N ILE A 1 -8.59 3.40 30.04
CA ILE A 1 -7.12 3.43 29.93
C ILE A 1 -6.79 4.84 29.50
N GLY A 2 -6.16 5.62 30.40
CA GLY A 2 -5.80 7.02 30.15
C GLY A 2 -4.71 7.17 29.10
N GLU A 3 -4.58 8.37 28.51
CA GLU A 3 -3.56 8.63 27.47
C GLU A 3 -2.13 8.55 28.01
N ASN A 4 -1.95 8.73 29.32
CA ASN A 4 -0.64 8.79 29.98
C ASN A 4 -0.20 7.47 30.62
N GLU A 5 -0.88 6.36 30.38
CA GLU A 5 -0.47 5.07 30.91
C GLU A 5 0.70 4.49 30.10
N ASN A 6 1.72 3.97 30.79
CA ASN A 6 2.87 3.30 30.18
C ASN A 6 2.48 1.88 29.71
N VAL A 7 1.78 1.80 28.59
CA VAL A 7 1.25 0.57 28.02
C VAL A 7 1.49 0.50 26.51
N ILE A 8 1.67 -0.71 26.01
CA ILE A 8 1.68 -0.97 24.56
C ILE A 8 0.24 -1.08 24.07
N ARG A 9 -0.11 -0.31 23.04
CA ARG A 9 -1.45 -0.31 22.45
C ARG A 9 -1.41 -0.90 21.04
N ILE A 10 -2.22 -1.93 20.80
CA ILE A 10 -2.42 -2.52 19.48
C ILE A 10 -3.78 -2.05 18.96
N MET A 11 -3.77 -1.39 17.79
CA MET A 11 -5.00 -0.86 17.19
C MET A 11 -4.91 -0.79 15.66
N SER A 12 -6.05 -0.63 15.00
CA SER A 12 -6.05 -0.33 13.56
C SER A 12 -5.68 1.13 13.31
N ILE A 13 -5.17 1.42 12.10
CA ILE A 13 -4.83 2.79 11.68
C ILE A 13 -6.05 3.72 11.83
N HIS A 14 -7.25 3.26 11.48
CA HIS A 14 -8.47 4.06 11.64
C HIS A 14 -8.74 4.48 13.08
N LYS A 15 -8.50 3.59 14.04
CA LYS A 15 -8.67 3.91 15.48
C LYS A 15 -7.59 4.85 16.01
N SER A 16 -6.46 4.97 15.34
CA SER A 16 -5.38 5.88 15.73
C SER A 16 -5.59 7.32 15.25
N LYS A 17 -6.62 7.58 14.44
CA LYS A 17 -6.90 8.93 13.91
C LYS A 17 -7.14 9.92 15.06
N GLY A 18 -6.40 11.02 15.06
CA GLY A 18 -6.46 12.04 16.11
C GLY A 18 -5.60 11.76 17.35
N LEU A 19 -5.02 10.56 17.46
CA LEU A 19 -4.08 10.22 18.55
C LEU A 19 -2.64 10.37 18.04
N GLU A 20 -1.71 10.60 18.99
CA GLU A 20 -0.28 10.65 18.72
C GLU A 20 0.48 9.85 19.76
N PHE A 21 1.58 9.22 19.36
CA PHE A 21 2.37 8.35 20.21
C PHE A 21 3.85 8.66 20.06
N PRO A 22 4.66 8.56 21.12
CA PRO A 22 6.11 8.76 21.03
C PRO A 22 6.75 7.83 19.98
N VAL A 23 6.43 6.54 20.04
CA VAL A 23 6.94 5.50 19.13
C VAL A 23 5.78 4.75 18.51
N VAL A 24 5.82 4.56 17.19
CA VAL A 24 4.80 3.81 16.45
C VAL A 24 5.46 2.70 15.64
N PHE A 25 4.92 1.48 15.78
CA PHE A 25 5.25 0.34 14.93
C PHE A 25 4.12 0.15 13.90
N LEU A 26 4.42 0.40 12.63
CA LEU A 26 3.51 0.09 11.52
C LEU A 26 3.86 -1.29 10.96
N SER A 27 3.02 -2.28 11.21
CA SER A 27 3.24 -3.65 10.82
C SER A 27 2.28 -4.12 9.72
N SER A 28 2.56 -5.28 9.12
CA SER A 28 1.76 -5.90 8.05
C SER A 28 1.65 -5.05 6.77
N THR A 29 2.64 -4.21 6.50
CA THR A 29 2.65 -3.30 5.34
C THR A 29 2.69 -4.02 4.00
N GLY A 30 3.18 -5.27 3.94
CA GLY A 30 3.17 -6.11 2.73
C GLY A 30 1.81 -6.76 2.40
N LYS A 31 0.76 -6.52 3.21
CA LYS A 31 -0.57 -7.03 2.91
C LYS A 31 -1.19 -6.29 1.72
N ASN A 32 -1.72 -7.06 0.74
CA ASN A 32 -2.39 -6.48 -0.41
C ASN A 32 -3.66 -5.71 -0.01
N PHE A 33 -3.93 -4.62 -0.70
CA PHE A 33 -5.19 -3.88 -0.61
C PHE A 33 -6.38 -4.76 -0.97
N ASN A 34 -7.49 -4.53 -0.30
CA ASN A 34 -8.71 -5.29 -0.57
C ASN A 34 -9.46 -4.66 -1.75
N LEU A 35 -9.33 -5.28 -2.92
CA LEU A 35 -10.04 -4.88 -4.14
C LEU A 35 -11.07 -5.95 -4.58
N LYS A 36 -11.63 -6.71 -3.64
CA LYS A 36 -12.59 -7.79 -3.95
C LYS A 36 -13.87 -7.25 -4.56
N ASP A 37 -14.35 -6.11 -4.09
CA ASP A 37 -15.59 -5.50 -4.53
C ASP A 37 -15.57 -5.16 -6.04
N LEU A 38 -14.39 -4.93 -6.61
CA LEU A 38 -14.22 -4.70 -8.05
C LEU A 38 -14.43 -5.95 -8.93
N ARG A 39 -14.61 -7.13 -8.31
CA ARG A 39 -14.82 -8.41 -9.01
C ARG A 39 -16.27 -8.86 -9.01
N GLU A 40 -17.15 -8.08 -8.40
CA GLU A 40 -18.58 -8.39 -8.34
C GLU A 40 -19.19 -8.43 -9.76
N LYS A 41 -20.24 -9.24 -9.93
CA LYS A 41 -20.93 -9.37 -11.22
C LYS A 41 -21.53 -8.05 -11.68
N ILE A 42 -21.96 -7.24 -10.74
CA ILE A 42 -22.57 -5.94 -10.96
C ILE A 42 -21.77 -4.92 -10.15
N LEU A 43 -21.33 -3.86 -10.81
CA LEU A 43 -20.71 -2.72 -10.16
C LEU A 43 -21.67 -1.53 -10.19
N ILE A 44 -21.68 -0.76 -9.10
CA ILE A 44 -22.48 0.46 -8.97
C ILE A 44 -21.54 1.59 -8.57
N HIS A 45 -21.68 2.73 -9.23
CA HIS A 45 -20.92 3.94 -8.91
C HIS A 45 -21.86 5.15 -8.91
N GLN A 46 -21.70 6.05 -7.94
CA GLN A 46 -22.63 7.16 -7.73
C GLN A 46 -22.78 8.08 -8.95
N GLU A 47 -21.68 8.34 -9.67
CA GLU A 47 -21.66 9.25 -10.82
C GLU A 47 -21.90 8.53 -12.15
N ILE A 48 -21.43 7.27 -12.30
CA ILE A 48 -21.50 6.53 -13.57
C ILE A 48 -22.75 5.68 -13.63
N GLY A 49 -23.29 5.28 -12.47
CA GLY A 49 -24.49 4.45 -12.36
C GLY A 49 -24.16 2.96 -12.28
N PHE A 50 -24.69 2.16 -13.17
CA PHE A 50 -24.78 0.72 -13.10
C PHE A 50 -23.99 0.04 -14.21
N GLY A 51 -23.11 -0.90 -13.83
CA GLY A 51 -22.25 -1.67 -14.75
C GLY A 51 -22.45 -3.18 -14.58
N PRO A 52 -23.34 -3.82 -15.35
CA PRO A 52 -23.53 -5.26 -15.34
C PRO A 52 -22.53 -5.97 -16.24
N ASN A 53 -22.49 -7.30 -16.14
CA ASN A 53 -22.00 -8.12 -17.22
C ASN A 53 -23.08 -8.33 -18.29
N ASN A 54 -22.66 -8.51 -19.53
CA ASN A 54 -23.50 -9.05 -20.60
C ASN A 54 -23.34 -10.57 -20.64
N GLU A 55 -24.43 -11.26 -20.95
CA GLU A 55 -24.45 -12.71 -21.16
C GLU A 55 -24.91 -13.03 -22.58
N ASN A 56 -24.14 -13.83 -23.30
CA ASN A 56 -24.56 -14.43 -24.53
C ASN A 56 -24.99 -15.87 -24.27
N SER A 57 -26.30 -16.10 -24.23
CA SER A 57 -26.89 -17.40 -23.89
C SER A 57 -26.61 -18.50 -24.91
N GLU A 58 -26.42 -18.14 -26.20
CA GLU A 58 -26.12 -19.11 -27.26
C GLU A 58 -24.68 -19.63 -27.12
N LEU A 59 -23.74 -18.74 -26.86
CA LEU A 59 -22.32 -19.08 -26.71
C LEU A 59 -21.95 -19.43 -25.28
N LYS A 60 -22.87 -19.27 -24.30
CA LYS A 60 -22.63 -19.47 -22.88
C LYS A 60 -21.41 -18.70 -22.37
N ILE A 61 -21.22 -17.48 -22.84
CA ILE A 61 -20.14 -16.60 -22.39
C ILE A 61 -20.71 -15.39 -21.68
N GLU A 62 -20.00 -14.98 -20.61
CA GLU A 62 -20.26 -13.77 -19.84
C GLU A 62 -19.08 -12.80 -20.01
N TYR A 63 -19.35 -11.54 -20.29
CA TYR A 63 -18.32 -10.52 -20.48
C TYR A 63 -18.74 -9.17 -19.91
N PRO A 64 -17.80 -8.36 -19.40
CA PRO A 64 -18.14 -7.07 -18.80
C PRO A 64 -18.63 -6.07 -19.86
N THR A 65 -19.58 -5.23 -19.46
CA THR A 65 -19.95 -4.07 -20.27
C THR A 65 -18.89 -2.97 -20.19
N ILE A 66 -18.87 -2.05 -21.16
CA ILE A 66 -18.00 -0.86 -21.13
C ILE A 66 -18.24 -0.05 -19.86
N ALA A 67 -19.52 0.11 -19.45
CA ALA A 67 -19.86 0.78 -18.20
C ALA A 67 -19.22 0.10 -16.98
N LYS A 68 -19.24 -1.24 -16.93
CA LYS A 68 -18.60 -2.00 -15.85
C LYS A 68 -17.10 -1.79 -15.82
N GLU A 69 -16.42 -1.83 -16.95
CA GLU A 69 -14.96 -1.58 -16.98
C GLU A 69 -14.62 -0.14 -16.60
N ALA A 70 -15.42 0.85 -17.03
CA ALA A 70 -15.25 2.23 -16.62
C ALA A 70 -15.41 2.41 -15.10
N ILE A 71 -16.48 1.85 -14.52
CA ILE A 71 -16.69 1.87 -13.05
C ILE A 71 -15.52 1.21 -12.34
N LYS A 72 -15.09 0.04 -12.79
CA LYS A 72 -13.96 -0.69 -12.19
C LYS A 72 -12.66 0.12 -12.17
N MET A 73 -12.35 0.81 -13.26
CA MET A 73 -11.17 1.67 -13.33
C MET A 73 -11.25 2.83 -12.33
N ILE A 74 -12.39 3.51 -12.26
CA ILE A 74 -12.58 4.67 -11.38
C ILE A 74 -12.59 4.22 -9.93
N SER A 75 -13.38 3.20 -9.58
CA SER A 75 -13.44 2.68 -8.20
C SER A 75 -12.12 2.11 -7.71
N LYS A 76 -11.30 1.52 -8.61
CA LYS A 76 -9.93 1.13 -8.27
C LYS A 76 -9.10 2.35 -7.87
N ARG A 77 -9.15 3.42 -8.66
CA ARG A 77 -8.39 4.64 -8.39
C ARG A 77 -8.82 5.31 -7.09
N GLU A 78 -10.12 5.34 -6.82
CA GLU A 78 -10.66 5.86 -5.55
C GLU A 78 -10.19 5.04 -4.36
N SER A 79 -10.25 3.69 -4.47
CA SER A 79 -9.76 2.79 -3.43
C SER A 79 -8.26 3.00 -3.14
N ILE A 80 -7.44 3.12 -4.18
CA ILE A 80 -6.01 3.39 -4.05
C ILE A 80 -5.76 4.76 -3.39
N SER A 81 -6.55 5.78 -3.75
CA SER A 81 -6.47 7.11 -3.14
C SER A 81 -6.85 7.08 -1.66
N GLU A 82 -7.83 6.27 -1.27
CA GLU A 82 -8.21 6.11 0.13
C GLU A 82 -7.13 5.37 0.92
N GLU A 83 -6.56 4.29 0.38
CA GLU A 83 -5.42 3.60 1.01
C GLU A 83 -4.22 4.55 1.23
N MET A 84 -3.98 5.48 0.30
CA MET A 84 -2.93 6.48 0.45
C MET A 84 -3.23 7.46 1.60
N ARG A 85 -4.50 7.87 1.78
CA ARG A 85 -4.91 8.69 2.94
C ARG A 85 -4.75 7.91 4.24
N VAL A 86 -5.09 6.62 4.25
CA VAL A 86 -4.90 5.74 5.41
C VAL A 86 -3.43 5.62 5.77
N LEU A 87 -2.55 5.41 4.77
CA LEU A 87 -1.10 5.39 5.00
C LEU A 87 -0.61 6.72 5.56
N TYR A 88 -1.04 7.86 5.01
CA TYR A 88 -0.69 9.18 5.55
C TYR A 88 -1.08 9.32 7.03
N VAL A 89 -2.28 8.86 7.41
CA VAL A 89 -2.69 8.84 8.82
C VAL A 89 -1.71 8.01 9.65
N ALA A 90 -1.33 6.82 9.19
CA ALA A 90 -0.38 5.97 9.92
C ALA A 90 0.99 6.62 10.11
N LEU A 91 1.54 7.20 9.04
CA LEU A 91 2.87 7.84 9.05
C LEU A 91 2.92 9.08 9.96
N THR A 92 1.79 9.76 10.17
CA THR A 92 1.70 10.98 11.00
C THR A 92 1.35 10.72 12.46
N ARG A 93 1.32 9.46 12.93
CA ARG A 93 0.99 9.14 14.35
C ARG A 93 2.19 9.18 15.27
N ALA A 94 3.39 9.02 14.76
CA ALA A 94 4.61 9.02 15.56
C ALA A 94 5.09 10.46 15.82
N LYS A 95 5.39 10.75 17.09
CA LYS A 95 6.03 12.02 17.51
C LYS A 95 7.54 11.97 17.38
N GLU A 96 8.14 10.84 17.77
CA GLU A 96 9.60 10.71 17.88
C GLU A 96 10.16 9.67 16.91
N LYS A 97 9.57 8.46 16.89
CA LYS A 97 10.10 7.36 16.08
C LYS A 97 9.00 6.54 15.42
N LEU A 98 9.10 6.40 14.11
CA LEU A 98 8.26 5.50 13.31
C LEU A 98 9.10 4.30 12.85
N ILE A 99 8.65 3.10 13.17
CA ILE A 99 9.27 1.84 12.76
C ILE A 99 8.28 1.10 11.86
N ILE A 100 8.69 0.88 10.62
CA ILE A 100 7.84 0.21 9.63
C ILE A 100 8.41 -1.19 9.41
N THR A 101 7.56 -2.20 9.48
CA THR A 101 7.95 -3.59 9.23
C THR A 101 7.13 -4.20 8.12
N GLY A 102 7.79 -4.93 7.22
CA GLY A 102 7.17 -5.65 6.11
C GLY A 102 7.86 -6.97 5.85
N ILE A 103 7.20 -7.85 5.13
CA ILE A 103 7.74 -9.14 4.71
C ILE A 103 7.64 -9.21 3.19
N GLU A 104 8.77 -9.44 2.54
CA GLU A 104 8.87 -9.67 1.10
C GLU A 104 9.46 -11.05 0.84
N LYS A 105 8.94 -11.78 -0.16
CA LYS A 105 9.41 -13.14 -0.49
C LYS A 105 10.73 -13.11 -1.23
N ASP A 106 10.89 -12.19 -2.14
CA ASP A 106 12.07 -12.01 -2.99
C ASP A 106 12.37 -10.52 -3.09
N LEU A 107 13.03 -10.01 -2.07
CA LEU A 107 13.32 -8.58 -1.93
C LEU A 107 14.17 -8.06 -3.09
N GLN A 108 15.19 -8.81 -3.51
CA GLN A 108 16.08 -8.35 -4.59
C GLN A 108 15.32 -8.18 -5.90
N LYS A 109 14.49 -9.15 -6.27
CA LYS A 109 13.65 -9.07 -7.46
C LYS A 109 12.65 -7.93 -7.40
N SER A 110 12.07 -7.68 -6.22
CA SER A 110 11.15 -6.57 -5.98
C SER A 110 11.85 -5.22 -6.19
N ILE A 111 13.03 -5.05 -5.62
CA ILE A 111 13.87 -3.85 -5.77
C ILE A 111 14.24 -3.63 -7.23
N ASP A 112 14.80 -4.64 -7.90
CA ASP A 112 15.24 -4.54 -9.31
C ASP A 112 14.08 -4.15 -10.24
N SER A 113 12.88 -4.67 -9.98
CA SER A 113 11.69 -4.34 -10.76
C SER A 113 11.28 -2.88 -10.56
N LYS A 114 11.26 -2.42 -9.30
CA LYS A 114 10.88 -1.05 -8.94
C LYS A 114 11.89 -0.01 -9.44
N GLU A 115 13.18 -0.32 -9.38
CA GLU A 115 14.23 0.54 -9.93
C GLU A 115 14.07 0.73 -11.44
N LYS A 116 13.80 -0.36 -12.19
CA LYS A 116 13.53 -0.29 -13.63
C LYS A 116 12.29 0.56 -13.95
N GLU A 117 11.21 0.37 -13.19
CA GLU A 117 9.99 1.17 -13.38
C GLU A 117 10.23 2.65 -13.08
N LEU A 118 10.96 2.97 -12.02
CA LEU A 118 11.32 4.36 -11.70
C LEU A 118 12.15 5.01 -12.81
N GLN A 119 13.07 4.27 -13.44
CA GLN A 119 13.87 4.76 -14.58
C GLN A 119 13.02 4.99 -15.83
N ILE A 120 12.07 4.08 -16.14
CA ILE A 120 11.21 4.18 -17.33
C ILE A 120 10.23 5.37 -17.22
N TYR A 121 9.70 5.62 -16.03
CA TYR A 121 8.71 6.66 -15.78
C TYR A 121 9.30 7.90 -15.09
N GLU A 122 10.58 8.15 -15.32
CA GLU A 122 11.24 9.35 -14.80
C GLU A 122 10.49 10.60 -15.27
N SER A 123 9.92 11.34 -14.33
CA SER A 123 9.22 12.59 -14.62
C SER A 123 10.21 13.75 -14.59
N GLU A 124 9.95 14.80 -15.38
CA GLU A 124 10.72 16.05 -15.35
C GLU A 124 10.83 16.63 -13.93
N ASP A 125 9.80 16.43 -13.10
CA ASP A 125 9.81 16.71 -11.67
C ASP A 125 10.30 15.48 -10.89
N ASN A 126 11.62 15.41 -10.68
CA ASN A 126 12.30 14.36 -9.91
C ASN A 126 11.84 14.27 -8.43
N SER A 127 10.93 15.12 -7.95
CA SER A 127 10.41 15.07 -6.58
C SER A 127 9.20 14.14 -6.42
N LYS A 128 8.47 13.83 -7.50
CA LYS A 128 7.22 13.07 -7.46
C LYS A 128 7.35 11.71 -8.13
N ILE A 129 6.67 10.71 -7.57
CA ILE A 129 6.49 9.41 -8.22
C ILE A 129 5.30 9.51 -9.17
N ASN A 130 5.44 8.95 -10.37
CA ASN A 130 4.35 8.97 -11.34
C ASN A 130 3.12 8.23 -10.78
N PRO A 131 1.91 8.82 -10.79
CA PRO A 131 0.70 8.18 -10.27
C PRO A 131 0.40 6.80 -10.86
N LYS A 132 0.73 6.57 -12.14
CA LYS A 132 0.56 5.26 -12.79
C LYS A 132 1.37 4.16 -12.12
N ILE A 133 2.58 4.47 -11.63
CA ILE A 133 3.38 3.51 -10.87
C ILE A 133 2.68 3.19 -9.55
N LEU A 134 2.20 4.21 -8.83
CA LEU A 134 1.51 4.00 -7.55
C LEU A 134 0.25 3.14 -7.71
N GLU A 135 -0.51 3.32 -8.79
CA GLU A 135 -1.71 2.55 -9.12
C GLU A 135 -1.43 1.08 -9.51
N SER A 136 -0.20 0.75 -9.91
CA SER A 136 0.21 -0.62 -10.27
C SER A 136 0.48 -1.50 -9.05
N TYR A 137 0.90 -0.90 -7.95
CA TYR A 137 1.26 -1.59 -6.72
C TYR A 137 0.06 -1.84 -5.80
N LYS A 138 0.20 -2.81 -4.88
CA LYS A 138 -0.94 -3.37 -4.16
C LYS A 138 -0.78 -3.36 -2.65
N SER A 139 0.32 -2.85 -2.12
CA SER A 139 0.60 -2.83 -0.69
C SER A 139 1.26 -1.52 -0.25
N TYR A 140 1.17 -1.21 1.04
CA TYR A 140 1.91 -0.08 1.61
C TYR A 140 3.43 -0.27 1.52
N LEU A 141 3.89 -1.52 1.68
CA LEU A 141 5.31 -1.85 1.57
C LEU A 141 5.86 -1.46 0.20
N ASP A 142 5.13 -1.79 -0.87
CA ASP A 142 5.53 -1.42 -2.23
C ASP A 142 5.74 0.10 -2.38
N TRP A 143 4.82 0.90 -1.86
CA TRP A 143 4.93 2.36 -1.93
C TRP A 143 6.10 2.90 -1.10
N ILE A 144 6.34 2.32 0.09
CA ILE A 144 7.44 2.69 0.97
C ILE A 144 8.78 2.35 0.31
N GLU A 145 8.89 1.18 -0.30
CA GLU A 145 10.09 0.77 -1.06
C GLU A 145 10.35 1.70 -2.25
N LEU A 146 9.31 2.09 -3.00
CA LEU A 146 9.45 3.07 -4.09
C LEU A 146 10.00 4.41 -3.60
N VAL A 147 9.47 4.92 -2.48
CA VAL A 147 9.95 6.17 -1.87
C VAL A 147 11.39 6.02 -1.39
N TYR A 148 11.73 4.89 -0.75
CA TYR A 148 13.09 4.60 -0.31
C TYR A 148 14.07 4.58 -1.49
N LEU A 149 13.76 3.84 -2.57
CA LEU A 149 14.62 3.74 -3.76
C LEU A 149 14.80 5.11 -4.42
N LYS A 150 13.74 5.89 -4.55
CA LYS A 150 13.82 7.23 -5.10
C LYS A 150 14.67 8.18 -4.23
N ASN A 151 14.61 8.07 -2.91
CA ASN A 151 15.43 8.86 -2.00
C ASN A 151 16.89 8.38 -1.95
N LYS A 152 17.15 7.08 -2.08
CA LYS A 152 18.49 6.51 -2.20
C LYS A 152 19.23 7.10 -3.40
N ILE A 153 18.55 7.27 -4.54
CA ILE A 153 19.09 7.93 -5.73
C ILE A 153 19.46 9.39 -5.41
N LYS A 154 18.78 10.05 -4.47
CA LYS A 154 19.03 11.44 -4.06
C LYS A 154 20.01 11.60 -2.88
N ASN A 155 20.63 10.51 -2.39
CA ASN A 155 21.51 10.52 -1.20
C ASN A 155 20.88 11.18 0.04
N SER A 156 19.64 10.84 0.34
CA SER A 156 18.91 11.38 1.49
C SER A 156 18.95 10.42 2.68
N ASP A 157 19.39 10.91 3.85
CA ASP A 157 19.48 10.16 5.12
C ASP A 157 18.12 10.06 5.86
N LEU A 158 17.01 10.23 5.15
CA LEU A 158 15.66 10.23 5.77
C LEU A 158 15.23 8.84 6.27
N PHE A 159 15.85 7.78 5.77
CA PHE A 159 15.46 6.41 6.08
C PHE A 159 16.68 5.56 6.46
N GLU A 160 16.54 4.86 7.56
CA GLU A 160 17.38 3.71 7.90
C GLU A 160 16.66 2.44 7.42
N PHE A 161 17.29 1.65 6.57
CA PHE A 161 16.72 0.45 5.98
C PHE A 161 17.51 -0.78 6.41
N ASN A 162 16.87 -1.66 7.17
CA ASN A 162 17.47 -2.87 7.70
C ASN A 162 16.79 -4.11 7.12
N ILE A 163 17.58 -5.01 6.54
CA ILE A 163 17.12 -6.30 6.04
C ILE A 163 17.46 -7.35 7.09
N VAL A 164 16.44 -8.08 7.54
CA VAL A 164 16.59 -9.16 8.53
C VAL A 164 16.12 -10.47 7.90
N SER A 165 16.97 -11.47 7.88
CA SER A 165 16.62 -12.78 7.36
C SER A 165 15.75 -13.57 8.37
N LYS A 166 14.98 -14.55 7.85
CA LYS A 166 14.20 -15.44 8.72
C LYS A 166 15.08 -16.19 9.73
N ALA A 167 16.31 -16.54 9.36
CA ALA A 167 17.23 -17.24 10.23
C ALA A 167 17.66 -16.37 11.43
N GLU A 168 17.96 -15.10 11.20
CA GLU A 168 18.31 -14.13 12.26
C GLU A 168 17.15 -13.93 13.24
N ILE A 169 15.91 -13.83 12.74
CA ILE A 169 14.72 -13.71 13.61
C ILE A 169 14.54 -14.93 14.48
N LEU A 170 14.72 -16.15 13.93
CA LEU A 170 14.59 -17.40 14.67
C LEU A 170 15.69 -17.52 15.75
N ASN A 171 16.93 -17.19 15.43
CA ASN A 171 18.05 -17.22 16.38
C ASN A 171 17.82 -16.24 17.52
N ALA A 172 17.40 -15.02 17.26
CA ALA A 172 17.09 -14.02 18.28
C ALA A 172 15.92 -14.43 19.19
N SER A 173 15.02 -15.30 18.74
CA SER A 173 13.91 -15.81 19.55
C SER A 173 14.28 -17.01 20.44
N THR A 174 15.40 -17.69 20.16
CA THR A 174 15.89 -18.86 20.93
C THR A 174 16.86 -18.48 22.04
N GLU A 175 17.38 -17.26 22.04
CA GLU A 175 18.30 -16.75 23.09
C GLU A 175 17.58 -16.15 24.31
N LYS A 176 16.30 -16.36 24.46
CA LYS A 176 15.47 -15.98 25.62
C LYS A 176 14.96 -17.23 26.33
#